data_4afdee2138507e2df30c10e8c2abffdc
#
_entry.id   4afdee2138507e2df30c10e8c2abffdc
#
_cell.length_a   1.000
_cell.length_b   1.000
_cell.length_c   1.000
_cell.angle_alpha   90.00
_cell.angle_beta   90.00
_cell.angle_gamma   90.00
#
_symmetry.space_group_name_H-M   'P 1'
#
loop_
_entity.id
_entity.type
_entity.pdbx_description
1 polymer ?
#
loop_
_entity_poly.entity_id
_entity_poly.type
_entity_poly.pdbx_seq_one_letter_code
_entity_poly.pdbx_strand_id
1 'polypeptide(L)'
;DGQEINQMYGYTMQMDTADMRESITPIKTARQINAVVHGYGTEIAGVSYELRSIDGSRLIENTELTGTQEGDDLYLSFRLKDLMKEGEEYSLIFLVNLDESRQVRYYTRVIQADYYLTEKLDFVTSFSDATFDTEVFAEKGYAKKLETNSDGDNSSFAHVDIHCTSSQVTWGSLDVTQIEKPQIWVKEIAPQTASFVLSYPVSYTEGGSQVSASVTEYYRVRYTGDTMYLLDYERTATQYFTEKSSRFTESGLQLGITDKNVVMKESDGGNVFAFVQAGALYVYNSADKR
;
A
#
# COMPACT_ATOMS: atom_id res chain seq x y z
N ASP A 1 10.69 -15.26 -4.84
CA ASP A 1 11.43 -14.31 -5.61
C ASP A 1 11.87 -13.05 -4.85
N GLY A 2 11.57 -12.91 -3.55
CA GLY A 2 12.18 -11.90 -2.69
C GLY A 2 11.50 -10.53 -2.65
N GLN A 3 10.37 -10.32 -3.32
CA GLN A 3 9.60 -9.09 -3.18
C GLN A 3 8.60 -9.21 -2.04
N GLU A 4 8.67 -8.29 -1.08
CA GLU A 4 7.70 -8.20 0.00
C GLU A 4 6.40 -7.57 -0.51
N ILE A 5 5.28 -8.17 -0.14
CA ILE A 5 3.93 -7.69 -0.47
C ILE A 5 3.05 -7.77 0.77
N ASN A 6 1.94 -7.03 0.76
CA ASN A 6 0.89 -7.12 1.77
C ASN A 6 1.38 -6.78 3.19
N GLN A 7 2.13 -5.68 3.34
CA GLN A 7 2.43 -5.16 4.67
C GLN A 7 1.12 -5.01 5.47
N MET A 8 1.12 -5.55 6.68
CA MET A 8 -0.05 -5.57 7.55
C MET A 8 0.09 -4.56 8.68
N TYR A 9 -1.03 -3.97 9.09
CA TYR A 9 -1.11 -3.11 10.27
C TYR A 9 -1.50 -3.91 11.50
N GLY A 10 -0.87 -3.57 12.65
CA GLY A 10 -1.10 -4.25 13.92
C GLY A 10 -2.26 -3.65 14.71
N TYR A 11 -3.08 -4.52 15.30
CA TYR A 11 -4.20 -4.16 16.15
C TYR A 11 -4.02 -4.80 17.54
N THR A 12 -4.11 -3.99 18.58
CA THR A 12 -4.07 -4.46 19.99
C THR A 12 -5.40 -5.02 20.45
N MET A 13 -6.47 -4.78 19.69
CA MET A 13 -7.81 -5.32 19.92
C MET A 13 -8.12 -6.39 18.88
N GLN A 14 -8.99 -7.33 19.24
CA GLN A 14 -9.54 -8.26 18.25
C GLN A 14 -10.52 -7.52 17.35
N MET A 15 -10.28 -7.60 16.03
CA MET A 15 -11.14 -7.03 15.00
C MET A 15 -12.06 -8.11 14.43
N ASP A 16 -13.20 -7.69 13.88
CA ASP A 16 -14.04 -8.59 13.09
C ASP A 16 -13.31 -8.92 11.77
N THR A 17 -13.09 -10.20 11.52
CA THR A 17 -12.35 -10.65 10.33
C THR A 17 -13.08 -10.32 9.02
N ALA A 18 -14.41 -10.19 9.05
CA ALA A 18 -15.20 -9.81 7.88
C ALA A 18 -14.88 -8.39 7.39
N ASP A 19 -14.47 -7.51 8.31
CA ASP A 19 -14.10 -6.11 8.00
C ASP A 19 -12.61 -5.98 7.59
N MET A 20 -11.78 -7.00 7.86
CA MET A 20 -10.33 -6.95 7.65
C MET A 20 -9.94 -7.43 6.25
N ARG A 21 -10.24 -6.61 5.24
CA ARG A 21 -10.07 -6.92 3.81
C ARG A 21 -8.93 -6.14 3.14
N GLU A 22 -7.92 -5.73 3.90
CA GLU A 22 -6.83 -4.87 3.41
C GLU A 22 -6.03 -5.50 2.27
N SER A 23 -5.77 -6.80 2.36
CA SER A 23 -4.97 -7.51 1.36
C SER A 23 -5.42 -8.96 1.20
N ILE A 24 -4.98 -9.58 0.11
CA ILE A 24 -5.12 -11.01 -0.14
C ILE A 24 -3.79 -11.59 -0.63
N THR A 25 -3.40 -12.74 -0.10
CA THR A 25 -2.18 -13.45 -0.47
C THR A 25 -2.54 -14.76 -1.17
N PRO A 26 -2.38 -14.84 -2.50
CA PRO A 26 -2.51 -16.10 -3.21
C PRO A 26 -1.36 -17.03 -2.85
N ILE A 27 -1.69 -18.27 -2.53
CA ILE A 27 -0.72 -19.31 -2.22
C ILE A 27 -0.89 -20.48 -3.19
N LYS A 28 0.24 -21.00 -3.69
CA LYS A 28 0.24 -22.16 -4.59
C LYS A 28 -0.11 -23.44 -3.83
N THR A 29 -0.23 -24.53 -4.53
CA THR A 29 -0.54 -25.87 -3.98
C THR A 29 0.40 -26.30 -2.87
N ALA A 30 1.63 -25.76 -2.82
CA ALA A 30 2.57 -25.99 -1.73
C ALA A 30 2.11 -25.38 -0.41
N ARG A 31 1.17 -24.44 -0.42
CA ARG A 31 0.63 -23.73 0.76
C ARG A 31 1.70 -23.10 1.65
N GLN A 32 2.86 -22.77 1.06
CA GLN A 32 3.99 -22.14 1.74
C GLN A 32 3.74 -20.65 1.89
N ILE A 33 3.95 -20.13 3.10
CA ILE A 33 3.93 -18.72 3.43
C ILE A 33 5.28 -18.32 4.00
N ASN A 34 5.82 -17.21 3.53
CA ASN A 34 6.94 -16.52 4.12
C ASN A 34 6.47 -15.17 4.62
N ALA A 35 6.84 -14.80 5.83
CA ALA A 35 6.49 -13.52 6.43
C ALA A 35 7.68 -13.00 7.24
N VAL A 36 7.76 -11.68 7.39
CA VAL A 36 8.74 -11.01 8.25
C VAL A 36 7.98 -10.19 9.28
N VAL A 37 8.38 -10.31 10.52
CA VAL A 37 7.93 -9.43 11.62
C VAL A 37 9.08 -8.48 11.94
N HIS A 38 8.91 -7.21 11.60
CA HIS A 38 9.89 -6.15 11.91
C HIS A 38 9.74 -5.71 13.37
N GLY A 39 10.75 -5.92 14.17
CA GLY A 39 10.72 -5.66 15.62
C GLY A 39 10.86 -4.20 16.00
N TYR A 40 11.56 -3.38 15.19
CA TYR A 40 11.83 -1.97 15.48
C TYR A 40 12.35 -1.71 16.89
N GLY A 41 13.29 -2.55 17.37
CA GLY A 41 13.83 -2.48 18.72
C GLY A 41 12.92 -3.08 19.81
N THR A 42 11.82 -3.72 19.45
CA THR A 42 10.93 -4.41 20.38
C THR A 42 11.19 -5.91 20.34
N GLU A 43 11.38 -6.54 21.49
CA GLU A 43 11.52 -7.99 21.58
C GLU A 43 10.20 -8.70 21.22
N ILE A 44 10.30 -9.74 20.39
CA ILE A 44 9.18 -10.58 19.99
C ILE A 44 9.25 -11.86 20.81
N ALA A 45 8.32 -12.01 21.77
CA ALA A 45 8.27 -13.16 22.66
C ALA A 45 7.75 -14.44 21.98
N GLY A 46 6.95 -14.30 20.93
CA GLY A 46 6.44 -15.43 20.16
C GLY A 46 5.45 -15.00 19.09
N VAL A 47 5.29 -15.88 18.10
CA VAL A 47 4.33 -15.67 17.01
C VAL A 47 3.50 -16.94 16.81
N SER A 48 2.21 -16.77 16.60
CA SER A 48 1.31 -17.84 16.16
C SER A 48 0.40 -17.32 15.06
N TYR A 49 -0.33 -18.20 14.40
CA TYR A 49 -1.38 -17.80 13.47
C TYR A 49 -2.68 -18.57 13.70
N GLU A 50 -3.76 -17.93 13.31
CA GLU A 50 -5.07 -18.55 13.15
C GLU A 50 -5.49 -18.46 11.67
N LEU A 51 -5.92 -19.61 11.13
CA LEU A 51 -6.63 -19.69 9.85
C LEU A 51 -8.12 -19.85 10.14
N ARG A 52 -8.93 -18.94 9.64
CA ARG A 52 -10.39 -18.93 9.87
C ARG A 52 -11.16 -18.90 8.55
N SER A 53 -12.44 -19.32 8.59
CA SER A 53 -13.37 -18.97 7.51
C SER A 53 -13.42 -17.46 7.33
N ILE A 54 -13.75 -16.99 6.12
CA ILE A 54 -13.69 -15.55 5.78
C ILE A 54 -14.61 -14.69 6.66
N ASP A 55 -15.69 -15.26 7.17
CA ASP A 55 -16.62 -14.64 8.14
C ASP A 55 -16.14 -14.73 9.60
N GLY A 56 -14.95 -15.31 9.84
CA GLY A 56 -14.37 -15.50 11.16
C GLY A 56 -15.05 -16.53 12.07
N SER A 57 -16.19 -17.08 11.66
CA SER A 57 -17.03 -17.93 12.53
C SER A 57 -16.38 -19.27 12.88
N ARG A 58 -15.55 -19.81 11.99
CA ARG A 58 -14.93 -21.13 12.16
C ARG A 58 -13.41 -21.04 12.19
N LEU A 59 -12.82 -21.46 13.29
CA LEU A 59 -11.38 -21.71 13.39
C LEU A 59 -11.04 -23.01 12.64
N ILE A 60 -10.12 -22.94 11.68
CA ILE A 60 -9.68 -24.06 10.85
C ILE A 60 -8.35 -24.61 11.37
N GLU A 61 -7.43 -23.70 11.66
CA GLU A 61 -6.10 -24.03 12.14
C GLU A 61 -5.60 -22.95 13.11
N ASN A 62 -4.87 -23.37 14.14
CA ASN A 62 -4.13 -22.51 15.04
C ASN A 62 -2.78 -23.18 15.29
N THR A 63 -1.67 -22.46 15.09
CA THR A 63 -0.34 -23.04 15.18
C THR A 63 0.68 -21.98 15.66
N GLU A 64 1.51 -22.36 16.62
CA GLU A 64 2.68 -21.58 17.01
C GLU A 64 3.76 -21.68 15.92
N LEU A 65 4.42 -20.57 15.65
CA LEU A 65 5.46 -20.46 14.64
C LEU A 65 6.83 -20.35 15.30
N THR A 66 7.79 -21.00 14.67
CA THR A 66 9.21 -20.81 14.94
C THR A 66 9.84 -20.10 13.76
N GLY A 67 10.56 -19.02 14.02
CA GLY A 67 11.26 -18.24 13.00
C GLY A 67 12.76 -18.17 13.23
N THR A 68 13.45 -17.55 12.28
CA THR A 68 14.87 -17.20 12.37
C THR A 68 14.99 -15.72 12.70
N GLN A 69 15.65 -15.41 13.82
CA GLN A 69 15.91 -14.02 14.21
C GLN A 69 17.15 -13.49 13.48
N GLU A 70 17.03 -12.37 12.80
CA GLU A 70 18.14 -11.63 12.17
C GLU A 70 18.04 -10.14 12.55
N GLY A 71 18.88 -9.72 13.49
CA GLY A 71 18.76 -8.39 14.09
C GLY A 71 17.43 -8.22 14.82
N ASP A 72 16.70 -7.17 14.48
CA ASP A 72 15.37 -6.89 15.03
C ASP A 72 14.23 -7.64 14.31
N ASP A 73 14.54 -8.31 13.20
CA ASP A 73 13.55 -8.94 12.34
C ASP A 73 13.42 -10.44 12.59
N LEU A 74 12.20 -10.94 12.63
CA LEU A 74 11.88 -12.36 12.74
C LEU A 74 11.33 -12.89 11.42
N TYR A 75 12.08 -13.75 10.75
CA TYR A 75 11.72 -14.40 9.50
C TYR A 75 10.95 -15.69 9.76
N LEU A 76 9.76 -15.78 9.23
CA LEU A 76 8.86 -16.90 9.36
C LEU A 76 8.70 -17.62 8.01
N SER A 77 8.81 -18.95 8.02
CA SER A 77 8.57 -19.79 6.84
C SER A 77 7.80 -21.03 7.28
N PHE A 78 6.55 -21.15 6.86
CA PHE A 78 5.68 -22.22 7.32
C PHE A 78 4.70 -22.64 6.22
N ARG A 79 4.05 -23.78 6.44
CA ARG A 79 3.06 -24.34 5.52
C ARG A 79 1.70 -24.48 6.22
N LEU A 80 0.64 -23.95 5.60
CA LEU A 80 -0.73 -24.21 6.04
C LEU A 80 -1.12 -25.67 5.79
N LYS A 81 -1.92 -26.23 6.70
CA LYS A 81 -2.45 -27.60 6.54
C LYS A 81 -3.37 -27.69 5.33
N ASP A 82 -3.59 -28.91 4.86
CA ASP A 82 -4.45 -29.21 3.70
C ASP A 82 -5.94 -29.21 4.11
N LEU A 83 -6.42 -28.04 4.54
CA LEU A 83 -7.78 -27.84 5.04
C LEU A 83 -8.53 -26.72 4.28
N MET A 84 -7.83 -26.09 3.33
CA MET A 84 -8.38 -25.06 2.47
C MET A 84 -8.95 -25.69 1.19
N LYS A 85 -10.02 -25.12 0.68
CA LYS A 85 -10.51 -25.45 -0.65
C LYS A 85 -9.92 -24.47 -1.66
N GLU A 86 -9.52 -25.00 -2.81
CA GLU A 86 -9.02 -24.20 -3.91
C GLU A 86 -10.04 -23.15 -4.36
N GLY A 87 -9.59 -21.92 -4.55
CA GLY A 87 -10.44 -20.82 -4.98
C GLY A 87 -11.33 -20.19 -3.89
N GLU A 88 -11.32 -20.72 -2.66
CA GLU A 88 -12.03 -20.11 -1.53
C GLU A 88 -11.08 -19.19 -0.73
N GLU A 89 -11.60 -18.04 -0.29
CA GLU A 89 -10.88 -17.10 0.57
C GLU A 89 -11.00 -17.49 2.05
N TYR A 90 -9.93 -17.29 2.79
CA TYR A 90 -9.83 -17.50 4.23
C TYR A 90 -9.18 -16.30 4.90
N SER A 91 -9.50 -16.04 6.17
CA SER A 91 -8.78 -15.08 7.01
C SER A 91 -7.56 -15.74 7.63
N LEU A 92 -6.39 -15.14 7.46
CA LEU A 92 -5.15 -15.49 8.15
C LEU A 92 -4.81 -14.37 9.13
N ILE A 93 -4.70 -14.70 10.41
CA ILE A 93 -4.44 -13.77 11.48
C ILE A 93 -3.13 -14.15 12.15
N PHE A 94 -2.13 -13.29 12.10
CA PHE A 94 -0.92 -13.47 12.90
C PHE A 94 -1.10 -12.83 14.27
N LEU A 95 -0.68 -13.56 15.29
CA LEU A 95 -0.71 -13.13 16.68
C LEU A 95 0.74 -13.01 17.15
N VAL A 96 1.20 -11.77 17.32
CA VAL A 96 2.57 -11.46 17.75
C VAL A 96 2.53 -11.09 19.22
N ASN A 97 3.16 -11.90 20.06
CA ASN A 97 3.27 -11.64 21.48
C ASN A 97 4.55 -10.84 21.73
N LEU A 98 4.43 -9.68 22.37
CA LEU A 98 5.55 -8.84 22.78
C LEU A 98 6.01 -9.20 24.20
N ASP A 99 5.07 -9.64 25.05
CA ASP A 99 5.29 -10.19 26.40
C ASP A 99 4.06 -11.02 26.83
N GLU A 100 3.99 -11.42 28.10
CA GLU A 100 2.89 -12.22 28.63
C GLU A 100 1.52 -11.51 28.60
N SER A 101 1.49 -10.17 28.45
CA SER A 101 0.29 -9.34 28.53
C SER A 101 -0.06 -8.60 27.26
N ARG A 102 0.92 -8.41 26.36
CA ARG A 102 0.74 -7.61 25.14
C ARG A 102 0.81 -8.48 23.88
N GLN A 103 -0.29 -8.50 23.16
CA GLN A 103 -0.40 -9.20 21.89
C GLN A 103 -0.91 -8.23 20.81
N VAL A 104 -0.28 -8.28 19.63
CA VAL A 104 -0.68 -7.53 18.44
C VAL A 104 -1.16 -8.52 17.38
N ARG A 105 -2.29 -8.20 16.75
CA ARG A 105 -2.93 -9.00 15.70
C ARG A 105 -2.77 -8.34 14.35
N TYR A 106 -2.38 -9.13 13.36
CA TYR A 106 -2.24 -8.71 11.96
C TYR A 106 -3.14 -9.56 11.09
N TYR A 107 -3.88 -8.94 10.19
CA TYR A 107 -4.93 -9.59 9.42
C TYR A 107 -4.62 -9.52 7.93
N THR A 108 -4.78 -10.63 7.23
CA THR A 108 -4.80 -10.71 5.78
C THR A 108 -5.75 -11.81 5.32
N ARG A 109 -6.17 -11.77 4.07
CA ARG A 109 -6.85 -12.90 3.44
C ARG A 109 -5.84 -13.80 2.74
N VAL A 110 -6.13 -15.08 2.65
CA VAL A 110 -5.38 -16.05 1.84
C VAL A 110 -6.34 -16.80 0.94
N ILE A 111 -5.86 -17.16 -0.24
CA ILE A 111 -6.58 -17.99 -1.22
C ILE A 111 -5.61 -19.00 -1.81
N GLN A 112 -6.01 -20.28 -1.84
CA GLN A 112 -5.22 -21.30 -2.53
C GLN A 112 -5.54 -21.26 -4.01
N ALA A 113 -4.69 -20.56 -4.78
CA ALA A 113 -4.83 -20.41 -6.22
C ALA A 113 -3.53 -19.92 -6.84
N ASP A 114 -3.27 -20.33 -8.08
CA ASP A 114 -2.24 -19.72 -8.93
C ASP A 114 -2.95 -18.90 -10.03
N TYR A 115 -3.29 -17.65 -9.71
CA TYR A 115 -4.00 -16.75 -10.60
C TYR A 115 -3.03 -15.78 -11.33
N TYR A 116 -1.85 -16.29 -11.74
CA TYR A 116 -0.84 -15.51 -12.45
C TYR A 116 -0.44 -14.23 -11.67
N LEU A 117 -0.25 -14.39 -10.35
CA LEU A 117 0.15 -13.25 -9.50
C LEU A 117 1.45 -12.65 -9.97
N THR A 118 2.45 -13.47 -10.30
CA THR A 118 3.78 -13.00 -10.69
C THR A 118 3.69 -12.14 -11.93
N GLU A 119 3.03 -12.60 -12.99
CA GLU A 119 2.91 -11.88 -14.27
C GLU A 119 2.16 -10.55 -14.12
N LYS A 120 1.12 -10.55 -13.28
CA LYS A 120 0.33 -9.33 -13.00
C LYS A 120 1.13 -8.35 -12.16
N LEU A 121 1.86 -8.83 -11.17
CA LEU A 121 2.69 -8.01 -10.28
C LEU A 121 3.89 -7.41 -11.04
N ASP A 122 4.58 -8.21 -11.86
CA ASP A 122 5.68 -7.77 -12.71
C ASP A 122 5.25 -6.66 -13.68
N PHE A 123 4.05 -6.78 -14.23
CA PHE A 123 3.49 -5.73 -15.09
C PHE A 123 3.28 -4.44 -14.31
N VAL A 124 2.64 -4.50 -13.14
CA VAL A 124 2.30 -3.31 -12.33
C VAL A 124 3.55 -2.61 -11.84
N THR A 125 4.53 -3.36 -11.32
CA THR A 125 5.81 -2.78 -10.86
C THR A 125 6.60 -2.19 -12.01
N SER A 126 6.66 -2.89 -13.15
CA SER A 126 7.34 -2.40 -14.35
C SER A 126 6.66 -1.17 -14.97
N PHE A 127 5.33 -1.05 -14.86
CA PHE A 127 4.61 0.13 -15.30
C PHE A 127 4.91 1.32 -14.37
N SER A 128 4.82 1.11 -13.04
CA SER A 128 5.13 2.12 -12.03
C SER A 128 6.55 2.66 -12.20
N ASP A 129 7.55 1.77 -12.29
CA ASP A 129 8.96 2.16 -12.50
C ASP A 129 9.13 2.98 -13.78
N ALA A 130 8.46 2.59 -14.87
CA ALA A 130 8.55 3.28 -16.14
C ALA A 130 7.92 4.69 -16.13
N THR A 131 7.04 5.01 -15.16
CA THR A 131 6.48 6.37 -15.06
C THR A 131 7.55 7.43 -14.76
N PHE A 132 8.70 7.05 -14.22
CA PHE A 132 9.83 7.94 -13.93
C PHE A 132 10.76 8.17 -15.14
N ASP A 133 10.53 7.48 -16.27
CA ASP A 133 11.33 7.60 -17.48
C ASP A 133 10.41 7.54 -18.72
N THR A 134 10.23 8.70 -19.35
CA THR A 134 9.34 8.86 -20.51
C THR A 134 9.77 8.00 -21.70
N GLU A 135 11.07 7.80 -21.91
CA GLU A 135 11.60 7.00 -23.03
C GLU A 135 11.31 5.51 -22.77
N VAL A 136 11.62 5.02 -21.58
CA VAL A 136 11.32 3.64 -21.15
C VAL A 136 9.82 3.36 -21.20
N PHE A 137 8.99 4.31 -20.75
CA PHE A 137 7.53 4.18 -20.80
C PHE A 137 7.01 4.02 -22.23
N ALA A 138 7.57 4.80 -23.16
CA ALA A 138 7.22 4.71 -24.58
C ALA A 138 7.73 3.42 -25.23
N GLU A 139 8.98 3.02 -24.97
CA GLU A 139 9.59 1.80 -25.51
C GLU A 139 8.85 0.53 -25.08
N LYS A 140 8.40 0.47 -23.82
CA LYS A 140 7.57 -0.64 -23.31
C LYS A 140 6.13 -0.62 -23.85
N GLY A 141 5.75 0.43 -24.59
CA GLY A 141 4.44 0.57 -25.20
C GLY A 141 3.32 0.85 -24.19
N TYR A 142 3.63 1.33 -22.99
CA TYR A 142 2.66 1.59 -21.94
C TYR A 142 1.70 2.74 -22.28
N ALA A 143 2.12 3.70 -23.09
CA ALA A 143 1.23 4.73 -23.61
C ALA A 143 0.02 4.18 -24.37
N LYS A 144 0.14 3.00 -25.00
CA LYS A 144 -0.96 2.33 -25.71
C LYS A 144 -1.92 1.57 -24.80
N LYS A 145 -1.59 1.45 -23.53
CA LYS A 145 -2.45 0.80 -22.52
C LYS A 145 -3.31 1.81 -21.76
N LEU A 146 -3.03 3.10 -21.94
CA LEU A 146 -3.87 4.18 -21.44
C LEU A 146 -5.11 4.36 -22.32
N GLU A 147 -6.20 4.78 -21.72
CA GLU A 147 -7.46 5.12 -22.38
C GLU A 147 -7.61 6.65 -22.56
N THR A 148 -6.52 7.32 -22.93
CA THR A 148 -6.43 8.78 -23.00
C THR A 148 -7.59 9.40 -23.77
N ASN A 149 -8.33 10.29 -23.12
CA ASN A 149 -9.47 11.00 -23.68
C ASN A 149 -9.72 12.34 -22.95
N SER A 150 -10.86 12.99 -23.21
CA SER A 150 -11.23 14.28 -22.62
C SER A 150 -11.59 14.23 -21.13
N ASP A 151 -11.76 13.05 -20.55
CA ASP A 151 -12.12 12.89 -19.13
C ASP A 151 -10.88 13.00 -18.23
N GLY A 152 -9.68 12.82 -18.81
CA GLY A 152 -8.40 12.95 -18.10
C GLY A 152 -8.08 14.40 -17.74
N ASP A 153 -7.86 14.65 -16.44
CA ASP A 153 -7.36 15.95 -15.96
C ASP A 153 -5.84 16.01 -16.07
N ASN A 154 -5.34 16.77 -17.05
CA ASN A 154 -3.91 16.98 -17.27
C ASN A 154 -3.40 18.31 -16.66
N SER A 155 -4.13 18.92 -15.73
CA SER A 155 -3.77 20.22 -15.13
C SER A 155 -2.90 20.07 -13.87
N SER A 156 -2.86 18.88 -13.25
CA SER A 156 -2.16 18.65 -12.00
C SER A 156 -1.56 17.24 -11.93
N PHE A 157 -0.38 17.10 -11.31
CA PHE A 157 0.20 15.80 -10.98
C PHE A 157 -0.32 15.23 -9.65
N ALA A 158 -1.13 15.99 -8.91
CA ALA A 158 -1.69 15.52 -7.64
C ALA A 158 -2.68 14.36 -7.81
N HIS A 159 -3.36 14.32 -8.96
CA HIS A 159 -4.23 13.21 -9.35
C HIS A 159 -4.07 12.93 -10.84
N VAL A 160 -3.81 11.69 -11.19
CA VAL A 160 -3.60 11.22 -12.56
C VAL A 160 -4.30 9.87 -12.69
N ASP A 161 -5.03 9.65 -13.78
CA ASP A 161 -5.77 8.43 -14.05
C ASP A 161 -5.47 7.84 -15.44
N ILE A 162 -6.12 6.73 -15.77
CA ILE A 162 -5.96 6.01 -17.04
C ILE A 162 -6.33 6.87 -18.25
N HIS A 163 -7.12 7.93 -18.10
CA HIS A 163 -7.55 8.83 -19.18
C HIS A 163 -6.59 9.99 -19.44
N CYS A 164 -5.62 10.17 -18.55
CA CYS A 164 -4.60 11.21 -18.69
C CYS A 164 -3.62 10.89 -19.85
N THR A 165 -2.92 11.92 -20.32
CA THR A 165 -1.87 11.74 -21.33
C THR A 165 -0.67 11.00 -20.77
N SER A 166 0.10 10.32 -21.62
CA SER A 166 1.36 9.67 -21.22
C SER A 166 2.33 10.65 -20.57
N SER A 167 2.38 11.90 -21.05
CA SER A 167 3.19 12.96 -20.43
C SER A 167 2.76 13.24 -18.98
N GLN A 168 1.46 13.25 -18.71
CA GLN A 168 0.94 13.44 -17.35
C GLN A 168 1.26 12.25 -16.45
N VAL A 169 1.11 11.04 -16.98
CA VAL A 169 1.45 9.78 -16.28
C VAL A 169 2.95 9.72 -15.95
N THR A 170 3.83 10.20 -16.84
CA THR A 170 5.28 10.21 -16.66
C THR A 170 5.83 11.50 -16.04
N TRP A 171 5.03 12.21 -15.25
CA TRP A 171 5.40 13.43 -14.52
C TRP A 171 5.78 14.63 -15.39
N GLY A 172 5.55 14.59 -16.71
CA GLY A 172 5.80 15.71 -17.62
C GLY A 172 7.24 16.23 -17.56
N SER A 173 7.38 17.52 -17.21
CA SER A 173 8.69 18.17 -17.02
C SER A 173 9.17 18.18 -15.56
N LEU A 174 8.42 17.57 -14.64
CA LEU A 174 8.78 17.50 -13.24
C LEU A 174 9.81 16.39 -13.03
N ASP A 175 11.00 16.73 -12.56
CA ASP A 175 12.06 15.76 -12.25
C ASP A 175 11.77 15.12 -10.89
N VAL A 176 11.05 14.00 -10.94
CA VAL A 176 10.59 13.27 -9.74
C VAL A 176 11.52 12.08 -9.50
N THR A 177 12.00 11.97 -8.27
CA THR A 177 12.82 10.84 -7.82
C THR A 177 12.08 10.04 -6.76
N GLN A 178 11.99 8.74 -6.95
CA GLN A 178 11.50 7.80 -5.93
C GLN A 178 12.53 7.67 -4.80
N ILE A 179 12.10 7.87 -3.55
CA ILE A 179 12.98 7.84 -2.37
C ILE A 179 13.16 6.41 -1.85
N GLU A 180 12.08 5.62 -1.83
CA GLU A 180 12.05 4.25 -1.32
C GLU A 180 11.31 3.35 -2.30
N LYS A 181 11.59 2.04 -2.24
CA LYS A 181 10.84 1.05 -3.01
C LYS A 181 9.36 1.05 -2.61
N PRO A 182 8.45 0.77 -3.56
CA PRO A 182 7.03 0.72 -3.25
C PRO A 182 6.70 -0.37 -2.24
N GLN A 183 5.87 -0.03 -1.26
CA GLN A 183 5.07 -1.00 -0.54
C GLN A 183 3.92 -1.42 -1.44
N ILE A 184 3.64 -2.73 -1.54
CA ILE A 184 2.69 -3.28 -2.49
C ILE A 184 1.64 -4.10 -1.75
N TRP A 185 0.37 -3.82 -2.06
CA TRP A 185 -0.76 -4.62 -1.60
C TRP A 185 -1.51 -5.24 -2.76
N VAL A 186 -1.75 -6.53 -2.68
CA VAL A 186 -2.72 -7.21 -3.53
C VAL A 186 -4.10 -7.02 -2.89
N LYS A 187 -4.96 -6.23 -3.49
CA LYS A 187 -6.28 -5.90 -2.94
C LYS A 187 -7.31 -6.96 -3.29
N GLU A 188 -7.29 -7.39 -4.55
CA GLU A 188 -8.16 -8.44 -5.08
C GLU A 188 -7.42 -9.28 -6.11
N ILE A 189 -7.75 -10.56 -6.20
CA ILE A 189 -7.21 -11.45 -7.24
C ILE A 189 -8.26 -12.47 -7.66
N ALA A 190 -8.32 -12.71 -8.96
CA ALA A 190 -9.18 -13.69 -9.62
C ALA A 190 -8.40 -14.36 -10.78
N PRO A 191 -8.91 -15.41 -11.42
CA PRO A 191 -8.18 -16.12 -12.47
C PRO A 191 -7.56 -15.18 -13.52
N GLN A 192 -8.32 -14.21 -14.01
CA GLN A 192 -7.81 -13.29 -15.02
C GLN A 192 -7.47 -11.90 -14.47
N THR A 193 -8.17 -11.40 -13.47
CA THR A 193 -8.04 -10.02 -12.97
C THR A 193 -7.32 -9.95 -11.64
N ALA A 194 -6.70 -8.81 -11.36
CA ALA A 194 -6.22 -8.45 -10.03
C ALA A 194 -6.23 -6.92 -9.86
N SER A 195 -6.31 -6.50 -8.59
CA SER A 195 -6.12 -5.10 -8.22
C SER A 195 -4.97 -4.98 -7.23
N PHE A 196 -4.16 -3.95 -7.41
CA PHE A 196 -2.99 -3.65 -6.60
C PHE A 196 -3.02 -2.21 -6.12
N VAL A 197 -2.41 -1.97 -4.97
CA VAL A 197 -2.07 -0.64 -4.49
C VAL A 197 -0.56 -0.61 -4.25
N LEU A 198 0.09 0.41 -4.77
CA LEU A 198 1.49 0.73 -4.49
C LEU A 198 1.55 2.03 -3.70
N SER A 199 2.43 2.13 -2.71
CA SER A 199 2.66 3.37 -1.98
C SER A 199 4.14 3.58 -1.75
N TYR A 200 4.62 4.80 -2.04
CA TYR A 200 6.03 5.16 -1.92
C TYR A 200 6.22 6.67 -1.80
N PRO A 201 7.28 7.14 -1.13
CA PRO A 201 7.64 8.53 -1.10
C PRO A 201 8.44 8.93 -2.35
N VAL A 202 8.21 10.16 -2.80
CA VAL A 202 8.97 10.80 -3.88
C VAL A 202 9.50 12.16 -3.43
N SER A 203 10.54 12.64 -4.13
CA SER A 203 11.01 14.02 -4.03
C SER A 203 11.11 14.67 -5.40
N TYR A 204 10.91 15.97 -5.45
CA TYR A 204 11.05 16.80 -6.64
C TYR A 204 11.38 18.25 -6.24
N THR A 205 11.76 19.08 -7.22
CA THR A 205 12.05 20.49 -6.98
C THR A 205 10.87 21.35 -7.42
N GLU A 206 10.36 22.18 -6.53
CA GLU A 206 9.33 23.18 -6.80
C GLU A 206 9.77 24.55 -6.29
N GLY A 207 9.76 25.57 -7.16
CA GLY A 207 10.16 26.92 -6.79
C GLY A 207 11.60 27.04 -6.25
N GLY A 208 12.50 26.13 -6.64
CA GLY A 208 13.89 26.07 -6.17
C GLY A 208 14.08 25.39 -4.80
N SER A 209 13.03 24.84 -4.23
CA SER A 209 13.06 24.07 -2.97
C SER A 209 12.76 22.59 -3.23
N GLN A 210 13.44 21.71 -2.50
CA GLN A 210 13.12 20.29 -2.54
C GLN A 210 11.83 20.03 -1.75
N VAL A 211 10.91 19.31 -2.37
CA VAL A 211 9.62 18.92 -1.82
C VAL A 211 9.53 17.41 -1.82
N SER A 212 8.95 16.84 -0.77
CA SER A 212 8.63 15.42 -0.71
C SER A 212 7.12 15.21 -0.70
N ALA A 213 6.69 14.13 -1.33
CA ALA A 213 5.28 13.74 -1.41
C ALA A 213 5.12 12.23 -1.20
N SER A 214 3.98 11.84 -0.68
CA SER A 214 3.53 10.46 -0.71
C SER A 214 2.78 10.20 -2.00
N VAL A 215 3.12 9.14 -2.69
CA VAL A 215 2.43 8.65 -3.88
C VAL A 215 1.68 7.37 -3.53
N THR A 216 0.45 7.29 -3.99
CA THR A 216 -0.35 6.06 -3.97
C THR A 216 -0.84 5.79 -5.37
N GLU A 217 -0.58 4.60 -5.87
CA GLU A 217 -1.05 4.14 -7.17
C GLU A 217 -2.01 2.98 -6.98
N TYR A 218 -3.13 3.02 -7.69
CA TYR A 218 -4.06 1.92 -7.83
C TYR A 218 -3.99 1.36 -9.24
N TYR A 219 -4.00 0.03 -9.34
CA TYR A 219 -4.01 -0.69 -10.60
C TYR A 219 -5.09 -1.74 -10.61
N ARG A 220 -5.83 -1.83 -11.70
CA ARG A 220 -6.64 -3.00 -12.04
C ARG A 220 -6.18 -3.56 -13.37
N VAL A 221 -5.80 -4.83 -13.37
CA VAL A 221 -5.23 -5.49 -14.55
C VAL A 221 -5.98 -6.77 -14.89
N ARG A 222 -5.91 -7.16 -16.16
CA ARG A 222 -6.41 -8.45 -16.65
C ARG A 222 -5.34 -9.14 -17.48
N TYR A 223 -5.07 -10.40 -17.15
CA TYR A 223 -4.16 -11.26 -17.88
C TYR A 223 -4.92 -12.44 -18.48
N THR A 224 -4.75 -12.66 -19.80
CA THR A 224 -5.46 -13.71 -20.55
C THR A 224 -4.60 -14.94 -20.82
N GLY A 225 -3.41 -15.02 -20.22
CA GLY A 225 -2.42 -16.07 -20.43
C GLY A 225 -1.32 -15.68 -21.41
N ASP A 226 -1.55 -14.68 -22.25
CA ASP A 226 -0.62 -14.16 -23.27
C ASP A 226 -0.56 -12.63 -23.28
N THR A 227 -1.66 -11.97 -22.96
CA THR A 227 -1.80 -10.52 -23.06
C THR A 227 -2.21 -9.90 -21.73
N MET A 228 -1.48 -8.85 -21.33
CA MET A 228 -1.78 -8.04 -20.17
C MET A 228 -2.54 -6.77 -20.59
N TYR A 229 -3.66 -6.52 -19.94
CA TYR A 229 -4.49 -5.31 -20.12
C TYR A 229 -4.46 -4.50 -18.83
N LEU A 230 -4.27 -3.19 -18.96
CA LEU A 230 -4.56 -2.22 -17.91
C LEU A 230 -6.05 -1.88 -18.01
N LEU A 231 -6.83 -2.17 -16.96
CA LEU A 231 -8.27 -1.91 -16.94
C LEU A 231 -8.59 -0.61 -16.18
N ASP A 232 -7.71 -0.27 -15.23
CA ASP A 232 -7.84 0.95 -14.45
C ASP A 232 -6.47 1.32 -13.87
N TYR A 233 -6.21 2.61 -13.77
CA TYR A 233 -5.01 3.19 -13.18
C TYR A 233 -5.37 4.52 -12.56
N GLU A 234 -4.95 4.71 -11.35
CA GLU A 234 -5.08 5.98 -10.63
C GLU A 234 -3.81 6.22 -9.81
N ARG A 235 -3.29 7.44 -9.85
CA ARG A 235 -2.17 7.87 -9.01
C ARG A 235 -2.54 9.16 -8.30
N THR A 236 -2.39 9.17 -6.98
CA THR A 236 -2.47 10.37 -6.17
C THR A 236 -1.10 10.71 -5.60
N ALA A 237 -0.73 11.99 -5.64
CA ALA A 237 0.49 12.49 -5.03
C ALA A 237 0.13 13.62 -4.06
N THR A 238 0.50 13.43 -2.79
CA THR A 238 0.17 14.36 -1.71
C THR A 238 1.45 14.83 -1.05
N GLN A 239 1.74 16.13 -1.11
CA GLN A 239 2.92 16.71 -0.49
C GLN A 239 2.89 16.51 1.03
N TYR A 240 4.03 16.12 1.60
CA TYR A 240 4.15 16.09 3.05
C TYR A 240 4.08 17.49 3.63
N PHE A 241 3.34 17.61 4.70
CA PHE A 241 3.32 18.84 5.47
C PHE A 241 4.64 18.99 6.24
N THR A 242 5.29 20.13 6.10
CA THR A 242 6.50 20.47 6.86
C THR A 242 6.38 21.90 7.39
N GLU A 243 6.86 22.14 8.60
CA GLU A 243 6.87 23.47 9.22
C GLU A 243 7.71 24.51 8.46
N LYS A 244 8.69 24.05 7.66
CA LYS A 244 9.60 24.89 6.86
C LYS A 244 9.07 25.16 5.45
N SER A 245 7.87 24.73 5.14
CA SER A 245 7.32 24.92 3.80
C SER A 245 6.91 26.37 3.56
N SER A 246 6.95 26.80 2.30
CA SER A 246 6.41 28.09 1.82
C SER A 246 4.89 28.24 2.05
N ARG A 247 4.28 27.28 2.69
CA ARG A 247 2.85 27.23 3.02
C ARG A 247 2.46 28.08 4.22
N PHE A 248 3.45 28.51 5.02
CA PHE A 248 3.23 29.52 6.04
C PHE A 248 3.20 30.91 5.39
N THR A 249 2.07 31.57 5.44
CA THR A 249 1.89 32.94 4.94
C THR A 249 1.55 33.86 6.10
N GLU A 250 1.66 35.18 5.89
CA GLU A 250 1.26 36.15 6.92
C GLU A 250 -0.23 36.03 7.29
N SER A 251 -1.06 35.52 6.39
CA SER A 251 -2.51 35.41 6.55
C SER A 251 -3.01 34.03 6.94
N GLY A 252 -2.14 33.02 6.97
CA GLY A 252 -2.56 31.64 7.32
C GLY A 252 -1.59 30.56 6.88
N LEU A 253 -2.03 29.33 7.05
CA LEU A 253 -1.33 28.12 6.68
C LEU A 253 -2.03 27.45 5.50
N GLN A 254 -1.29 27.23 4.42
CA GLN A 254 -1.76 26.39 3.31
C GLN A 254 -1.47 24.92 3.62
N LEU A 255 -2.48 24.17 4.00
CA LEU A 255 -2.29 22.76 4.41
C LEU A 255 -1.92 21.82 3.25
N GLY A 256 -2.05 22.29 2.01
CA GLY A 256 -1.74 21.49 0.81
C GLY A 256 -2.61 20.26 0.67
N ILE A 257 -3.80 20.29 1.29
CA ILE A 257 -4.79 19.23 1.22
C ILE A 257 -5.33 19.20 -0.20
N THR A 258 -5.10 18.11 -0.91
CA THR A 258 -5.62 17.88 -2.25
C THR A 258 -6.98 17.18 -2.22
N ASP A 259 -7.30 16.51 -1.13
CA ASP A 259 -8.61 15.90 -0.89
C ASP A 259 -9.52 16.85 -0.10
N LYS A 260 -10.59 17.30 -0.74
CA LYS A 260 -11.63 18.15 -0.12
C LYS A 260 -12.42 17.45 0.99
N ASN A 261 -12.30 16.12 1.11
CA ASN A 261 -12.98 15.32 2.12
C ASN A 261 -12.13 15.08 3.37
N VAL A 262 -10.93 15.67 3.44
CA VAL A 262 -10.09 15.54 4.65
C VAL A 262 -10.83 16.06 5.87
N VAL A 263 -10.98 15.19 6.86
CA VAL A 263 -11.57 15.56 8.15
C VAL A 263 -10.52 16.26 9.00
N MET A 264 -10.74 17.51 9.27
CA MET A 264 -9.93 18.31 10.18
C MET A 264 -10.67 18.52 11.50
N LYS A 265 -9.97 18.36 12.62
CA LYS A 265 -10.46 18.62 13.97
C LYS A 265 -9.68 19.77 14.58
N GLU A 266 -10.39 20.63 15.28
CA GLU A 266 -9.85 21.79 15.98
C GLU A 266 -10.11 21.62 17.49
N SER A 267 -9.15 22.05 18.31
CA SER A 267 -9.33 22.12 19.76
C SER A 267 -10.33 23.23 20.15
N ASP A 268 -10.94 23.12 21.31
CA ASP A 268 -11.89 24.11 21.82
C ASP A 268 -11.31 25.54 21.89
N GLY A 269 -10.00 25.68 22.05
CA GLY A 269 -9.30 26.96 22.06
C GLY A 269 -8.89 27.48 20.68
N GLY A 270 -9.14 26.76 19.60
CA GLY A 270 -8.76 27.17 18.24
C GLY A 270 -7.25 27.18 17.95
N ASN A 271 -6.43 26.65 18.85
CA ASN A 271 -4.98 26.71 18.71
C ASN A 271 -4.33 25.44 18.16
N VAL A 272 -5.03 24.31 18.23
CA VAL A 272 -4.52 23.02 17.77
C VAL A 272 -5.43 22.44 16.70
N PHE A 273 -4.85 22.13 15.57
CA PHE A 273 -5.55 21.48 14.45
C PHE A 273 -4.95 20.10 14.20
N ALA A 274 -5.79 19.09 14.05
CA ALA A 274 -5.38 17.74 13.69
C ALA A 274 -6.06 17.31 12.39
N PHE A 275 -5.28 16.70 11.49
CA PHE A 275 -5.79 16.17 10.23
C PHE A 275 -4.96 14.96 9.79
N VAL A 276 -5.55 14.13 8.94
CA VAL A 276 -4.86 12.98 8.35
C VAL A 276 -4.57 13.28 6.89
N GLN A 277 -3.32 13.11 6.48
CA GLN A 277 -2.87 13.26 5.10
C GLN A 277 -1.86 12.16 4.79
N ALA A 278 -2.00 11.50 3.64
CA ALA A 278 -1.09 10.44 3.20
C ALA A 278 -0.85 9.35 4.26
N GLY A 279 -1.88 8.95 4.99
CA GLY A 279 -1.81 7.93 6.04
C GLY A 279 -1.12 8.37 7.34
N ALA A 280 -0.64 9.60 7.43
CA ALA A 280 -0.03 10.19 8.62
C ALA A 280 -0.99 11.15 9.32
N LEU A 281 -0.99 11.12 10.66
CA LEU A 281 -1.68 12.10 11.49
C LEU A 281 -0.77 13.30 11.73
N TYR A 282 -1.23 14.46 11.32
CA TYR A 282 -0.56 15.74 11.57
C TYR A 282 -1.30 16.49 12.65
N VAL A 283 -0.55 17.09 13.57
CA VAL A 283 -1.05 17.98 14.59
C VAL A 283 -0.26 19.28 14.53
N TYR A 284 -0.95 20.38 14.31
CA TYR A 284 -0.35 21.71 14.29
C TYR A 284 -0.85 22.54 15.45
N ASN A 285 0.08 23.06 16.25
CA ASN A 285 -0.19 24.01 17.31
C ASN A 285 0.18 25.43 16.86
N SER A 286 -0.83 26.27 16.62
CA SER A 286 -0.62 27.63 16.12
C SER A 286 0.04 28.57 17.15
N ALA A 287 -0.08 28.29 18.44
CA ALA A 287 0.54 29.07 19.50
C ALA A 287 2.06 28.83 19.53
N ASP A 288 2.48 27.58 19.37
CA ASP A 288 3.91 27.18 19.37
C ASP A 288 4.51 27.17 17.96
N LYS A 289 3.70 27.35 16.91
CA LYS A 289 4.08 27.26 15.49
C LYS A 289 4.79 25.95 15.11
N ARG A 290 4.31 24.84 15.64
CA ARG A 290 4.86 23.49 15.46
C ARG A 290 3.77 22.39 15.39
#